data_17a17ea4af13a96b669d49511347d71b
#
_entry.id   17a17ea4af13a96b669d49511347d71b
#
_cell.length_a   1.000
_cell.length_b   1.000
_cell.length_c   1.000
_cell.angle_alpha   90.00
_cell.angle_beta   90.00
_cell.angle_gamma   90.00
#
_symmetry.space_group_name_H-M   'P 1'
#
loop_
_entity.id
_entity.type
_entity.pdbx_description
1 polymer ?
#
loop_
_entity_poly.entity_id
_entity_poly.type
_entity_poly.pdbx_seq_one_letter_code
_entity_poly.pdbx_strand_id
1 'polypeptide(L)'
;MTHYTPPTAGDLKTLKEGLGKSSTEMAELFGVTTGAQWRKYMAADSANRRDMGLHMLFFAAARLELDTDTLNRILDRMRAVGATIDLDQPDA
;
A
#
# COMPACT_ATOMS: atom_id res chain seq x y z
N MET A 1 -18.54 -14.51 1.31
CA MET A 1 -18.04 -13.57 0.30
C MET A 1 -17.63 -12.27 0.99
N THR A 2 -16.49 -11.70 0.60
CA THR A 2 -15.97 -10.48 1.23
C THR A 2 -16.64 -9.24 0.66
N HIS A 3 -17.18 -8.40 1.54
CA HIS A 3 -17.66 -7.09 1.14
C HIS A 3 -16.56 -6.05 1.40
N TYR A 4 -16.22 -5.25 0.40
CA TYR A 4 -15.17 -4.25 0.51
C TYR A 4 -15.56 -2.99 -0.27
N THR A 5 -15.43 -1.84 0.39
CA THR A 5 -15.59 -0.53 -0.23
C THR A 5 -14.24 0.19 -0.14
N PRO A 6 -13.65 0.62 -1.25
CA PRO A 6 -12.35 1.27 -1.20
C PRO A 6 -12.41 2.62 -0.48
N PRO A 7 -11.28 3.06 0.11
CA PRO A 7 -11.20 4.40 0.67
C PRO A 7 -11.34 5.47 -0.43
N THR A 8 -11.84 6.63 -0.05
CA THR A 8 -11.94 7.77 -0.97
C THR A 8 -10.57 8.45 -1.13
N ALA A 9 -10.46 9.32 -2.12
CA ALA A 9 -9.26 10.14 -2.29
C ALA A 9 -9.01 11.00 -1.04
N GLY A 10 -10.06 11.53 -0.43
CA GLY A 10 -9.96 12.30 0.82
C GLY A 10 -9.45 11.47 1.98
N ASP A 11 -9.91 10.21 2.09
CA ASP A 11 -9.43 9.29 3.14
C ASP A 11 -7.92 9.04 2.99
N LEU A 12 -7.45 8.81 1.76
CA LEU A 12 -6.04 8.56 1.49
C LEU A 12 -5.19 9.80 1.74
N LYS A 13 -5.71 10.98 1.43
CA LYS A 13 -5.04 12.24 1.73
C LYS A 13 -4.86 12.42 3.23
N THR A 14 -5.90 12.14 4.00
CA THR A 14 -5.86 12.21 5.46
C THR A 14 -4.81 11.24 6.02
N LEU A 15 -4.77 10.02 5.50
CA LEU A 15 -3.76 9.05 5.91
C LEU A 15 -2.35 9.55 5.62
N LYS A 16 -2.11 10.06 4.42
CA LYS A 16 -0.81 10.58 4.01
C LYS A 16 -0.36 11.71 4.93
N GLU A 17 -1.25 12.66 5.22
CA GLU A 17 -0.97 13.78 6.09
C GLU A 17 -0.67 13.31 7.53
N GLY A 18 -1.46 12.37 8.02
CA GLY A 18 -1.28 11.82 9.36
C GLY A 18 0.05 11.08 9.53
N LEU A 19 0.54 10.45 8.48
CA LEU A 19 1.83 9.75 8.49
C LEU A 19 3.01 10.69 8.20
N GLY A 20 2.74 11.90 7.69
CA GLY A 20 3.80 12.83 7.33
C GLY A 20 4.69 12.35 6.19
N LYS A 21 4.13 11.56 5.26
CA LYS A 21 4.88 10.95 4.18
C LYS A 21 4.70 11.68 2.86
N SER A 22 5.75 11.66 2.02
CA SER A 22 5.67 12.12 0.64
C SER A 22 4.92 11.09 -0.22
N SER A 23 4.56 11.49 -1.44
CA SER A 23 3.92 10.56 -2.40
C SER A 23 4.82 9.37 -2.71
N THR A 24 6.14 9.58 -2.82
CA THR A 24 7.10 8.50 -3.05
C THR A 24 7.13 7.53 -1.86
N GLU A 25 7.13 8.07 -0.64
CA GLU A 25 7.11 7.25 0.57
C GLU A 25 5.80 6.48 0.72
N MET A 26 4.68 7.09 0.34
CA MET A 26 3.40 6.38 0.33
C MET A 26 3.39 5.26 -0.72
N ALA A 27 3.99 5.51 -1.88
CA ALA A 27 4.13 4.48 -2.91
C ALA A 27 4.90 3.27 -2.37
N GLU A 28 6.01 3.49 -1.68
CA GLU A 28 6.78 2.42 -1.06
C GLU A 28 5.95 1.64 -0.04
N LEU A 29 5.22 2.35 0.83
CA LEU A 29 4.39 1.71 1.85
C LEU A 29 3.32 0.80 1.24
N PHE A 30 2.71 1.23 0.14
CA PHE A 30 1.63 0.50 -0.52
C PHE A 30 2.12 -0.49 -1.59
N GLY A 31 3.43 -0.54 -1.85
CA GLY A 31 3.99 -1.46 -2.82
C GLY A 31 3.76 -1.08 -4.27
N VAL A 32 3.50 0.20 -4.55
CA VAL A 32 3.44 0.69 -5.93
C VAL A 32 4.76 1.32 -6.33
N THR A 33 5.04 1.35 -7.63
CA THR A 33 6.38 1.65 -8.13
C THR A 33 6.80 3.09 -7.93
N THR A 34 5.89 4.06 -8.12
CA THR A 34 6.24 5.47 -8.11
C THR A 34 5.21 6.32 -7.37
N GLY A 35 5.62 7.53 -6.95
CA GLY A 35 4.70 8.51 -6.41
C GLY A 35 3.62 8.91 -7.41
N ALA A 36 3.94 8.88 -8.71
CA ALA A 36 2.95 9.15 -9.75
C ALA A 36 1.82 8.12 -9.75
N GLN A 37 2.17 6.83 -9.55
CA GLN A 37 1.16 5.78 -9.44
C GLN A 37 0.32 5.93 -8.16
N TRP A 38 0.95 6.30 -7.05
CA TRP A 38 0.22 6.60 -5.83
C TRP A 38 -0.80 7.72 -6.05
N ARG A 39 -0.41 8.78 -6.74
CA ARG A 39 -1.30 9.92 -6.96
C ARG A 39 -2.55 9.57 -7.76
N LYS A 40 -2.53 8.49 -8.56
CA LYS A 40 -3.72 8.03 -9.28
C LYS A 40 -4.86 7.63 -8.35
N TYR A 41 -4.52 7.11 -7.16
CA TYR A 41 -5.52 6.75 -6.15
C TYR A 41 -6.08 7.99 -5.44
N MET A 42 -5.39 9.11 -5.52
CA MET A 42 -5.77 10.37 -4.87
C MET A 42 -6.35 11.40 -5.84
N ALA A 43 -6.53 11.06 -7.10
CA ALA A 43 -7.04 12.01 -8.10
C ALA A 43 -8.45 12.47 -7.71
N ALA A 44 -8.67 13.80 -7.80
CA ALA A 44 -9.98 14.39 -7.50
C ALA A 44 -11.00 14.06 -8.60
N ASP A 45 -10.55 13.92 -9.85
CA ASP A 45 -11.39 13.58 -10.98
C ASP A 45 -11.67 12.08 -10.97
N SER A 46 -12.94 11.71 -10.81
CA SER A 46 -13.34 10.30 -10.76
C SER A 46 -13.03 9.54 -12.06
N ALA A 47 -12.94 10.22 -13.18
CA ALA A 47 -12.60 9.58 -14.45
C ALA A 47 -11.13 9.12 -14.49
N ASN A 48 -10.25 9.78 -13.75
CA ASN A 48 -8.83 9.50 -13.71
C ASN A 48 -8.39 8.80 -12.41
N ARG A 49 -9.28 8.71 -11.43
CA ARG A 49 -8.96 8.09 -10.15
C ARG A 49 -9.04 6.57 -10.27
N ARG A 50 -8.06 5.90 -9.68
CA ARG A 50 -8.07 4.45 -9.53
C ARG A 50 -8.53 4.10 -8.12
N ASP A 51 -9.48 3.17 -8.00
CA ASP A 51 -9.90 2.67 -6.70
C ASP A 51 -8.88 1.65 -6.17
N MET A 52 -8.56 1.77 -4.88
CA MET A 52 -7.57 0.90 -4.25
C MET A 52 -8.19 -0.46 -3.91
N GLY A 53 -7.55 -1.53 -4.35
CA GLY A 53 -7.99 -2.88 -4.04
C GLY A 53 -7.74 -3.27 -2.59
N LEU A 54 -8.52 -4.24 -2.11
CA LEU A 54 -8.43 -4.75 -0.74
C LEU A 54 -7.01 -5.21 -0.39
N HIS A 55 -6.37 -5.97 -1.29
CA HIS A 55 -5.05 -6.55 -1.01
C HIS A 55 -3.99 -5.47 -0.82
N MET A 56 -4.03 -4.42 -1.60
CA MET A 56 -3.08 -3.32 -1.52
C MET A 56 -3.23 -2.56 -0.22
N LEU A 57 -4.46 -2.26 0.18
CA LEU A 57 -4.73 -1.58 1.44
C LEU A 57 -4.34 -2.46 2.62
N PHE A 58 -4.67 -3.75 2.57
CA PHE A 58 -4.32 -4.72 3.60
C PHE A 58 -2.80 -4.79 3.78
N PHE A 59 -2.05 -4.81 2.69
CA PHE A 59 -0.59 -4.84 2.73
C PHE A 59 -0.02 -3.63 3.47
N ALA A 60 -0.47 -2.43 3.13
CA ALA A 60 0.00 -1.21 3.78
C ALA A 60 -0.40 -1.17 5.26
N ALA A 61 -1.65 -1.54 5.58
CA ALA A 61 -2.12 -1.58 6.96
C ALA A 61 -1.31 -2.58 7.79
N ALA A 62 -0.99 -3.74 7.23
CA ALA A 62 -0.17 -4.73 7.90
C ALA A 62 1.22 -4.16 8.24
N ARG A 63 1.83 -3.44 7.31
CA ARG A 63 3.15 -2.83 7.54
C ARG A 63 3.11 -1.75 8.61
N LEU A 64 1.99 -1.05 8.77
CA LEU A 64 1.84 0.00 9.77
C LEU A 64 1.58 -0.57 11.18
N GLU A 65 0.88 -1.69 11.27
CA GLU A 65 0.39 -2.21 12.53
C GLU A 65 1.20 -3.38 13.09
N LEU A 66 1.82 -4.20 12.24
CA LEU A 66 2.55 -5.37 12.70
C LEU A 66 3.98 -4.99 13.11
N ASP A 67 4.47 -5.67 14.15
CA ASP A 67 5.88 -5.54 14.51
C ASP A 67 6.76 -6.22 13.44
N THR A 68 8.06 -5.93 13.50
CA THR A 68 9.02 -6.43 12.51
C THR A 68 9.08 -7.95 12.48
N ASP A 69 9.06 -8.60 13.64
CA ASP A 69 9.14 -10.05 13.70
C ASP A 69 7.93 -10.72 13.09
N THR A 70 6.73 -10.20 13.37
CA THR A 70 5.49 -10.74 12.81
C THR A 70 5.43 -10.50 11.30
N LEU A 71 5.82 -9.32 10.85
CA LEU A 71 5.86 -9.01 9.42
C LEU A 71 6.83 -9.96 8.70
N ASN A 72 8.02 -10.19 9.27
CA ASN A 72 9.01 -11.11 8.67
C ASN A 72 8.48 -12.54 8.60
N ARG A 73 7.69 -12.98 9.57
CA ARG A 73 7.07 -14.31 9.53
C ARG A 73 6.06 -14.41 8.38
N ILE A 74 5.33 -13.33 8.09
CA ILE A 74 4.41 -13.30 6.95
C ILE A 74 5.20 -13.37 5.64
N LEU A 75 6.28 -12.59 5.52
CA LEU A 75 7.13 -12.63 4.34
C LEU A 75 7.75 -14.02 4.13
N ASP A 76 8.17 -14.68 5.21
CA ASP A 76 8.70 -16.04 5.15
C ASP A 76 7.65 -17.02 4.65
N ARG A 77 6.39 -16.84 5.05
CA ARG A 77 5.29 -17.67 4.53
C ARG A 77 5.12 -17.49 3.03
N MET A 78 5.23 -16.26 2.55
CA MET A 78 5.16 -15.97 1.11
C MET A 78 6.29 -16.65 0.36
N ARG A 79 7.51 -16.60 0.90
CA ARG A 79 8.68 -17.27 0.31
C ARG A 79 8.50 -18.79 0.30
N ALA A 80 7.89 -19.33 1.34
CA ALA A 80 7.65 -20.77 1.45
C ALA A 80 6.70 -21.29 0.37
N VAL A 81 5.81 -20.43 -0.14
CA VAL A 81 4.93 -20.83 -1.27
C VAL A 81 5.51 -20.46 -2.63
N GLY A 82 6.76 -19.99 -2.67
CA GLY A 82 7.47 -19.75 -3.92
C GLY A 82 7.67 -18.30 -4.31
N ALA A 83 7.21 -17.34 -3.51
CA ALA A 83 7.40 -15.94 -3.82
C ALA A 83 8.82 -15.48 -3.50
N THR A 84 9.28 -14.48 -4.26
CA THR A 84 10.50 -13.73 -3.93
C THR A 84 10.06 -12.33 -3.52
N ILE A 85 10.42 -11.90 -2.33
CA ILE A 85 10.05 -10.58 -1.83
C ILE A 85 11.12 -10.03 -0.90
N ASP A 86 11.45 -8.75 -1.09
CA ASP A 86 12.31 -8.00 -0.21
C ASP A 86 11.76 -6.57 -0.15
N LEU A 87 11.25 -6.18 1.01
CA LEU A 87 10.63 -4.87 1.19
C LEU A 87 11.64 -3.72 1.21
N ASP A 88 12.92 -4.03 1.42
CA ASP A 88 13.97 -3.02 1.52
C ASP A 88 14.60 -2.70 0.16
N GLN A 89 14.25 -3.46 -0.88
CA GLN A 89 14.77 -3.22 -2.22
C GLN A 89 13.79 -2.41 -3.05
N PRO A 90 14.25 -1.34 -3.70
CA PRO A 90 13.39 -0.60 -4.61
C PRO A 90 13.05 -1.46 -5.83
N ASP A 91 11.87 -1.22 -6.40
CA ASP A 91 11.49 -1.84 -7.65
C ASP A 91 12.44 -1.41 -8.77
N ALA A 92 12.86 -2.36 -9.55
CA ALA A 92 13.73 -2.11 -10.69
C ALA A 92 12.99 -1.42 -11.82
#